data_838b902636f2cf2d05259c3fee3cbf41
#
_entry.id   838b902636f2cf2d05259c3fee3cbf41
#
_cell.length_a   1.000
_cell.length_b   1.000
_cell.length_c   1.000
_cell.angle_alpha   90.00
_cell.angle_beta   90.00
_cell.angle_gamma   90.00
#
_symmetry.space_group_name_H-M   'P 1'
#
loop_
_entity.id
_entity.type
_entity.pdbx_description
1 polymer ?
#
loop_
_entity_poly.entity_id
_entity_poly.type
_entity_poly.pdbx_seq_one_letter_code
_entity_poly.pdbx_strand_id
1 'polypeptide(L)'
;MVGGVAGIGNPFMLGNINSAARVVDAECGAGLDCIIAAKMAGADGEIIGIYMTQGMVDKAKFNAKATGVENASFHQGLFEELPVKDGWADVVISNGAINLAPDKDEIFREMNRVLKPGGLLQIADILVDKPILESAKRNIDLWTG
;
A
#
# COMPACT_ATOMS: atom_id res chain seq x y z
N MET A 1 -8.12 -18.91 -8.76
CA MET A 1 -9.03 -17.83 -8.29
C MET A 1 -8.20 -16.90 -7.41
N VAL A 2 -7.91 -15.68 -7.86
CA VAL A 2 -7.12 -14.67 -7.13
C VAL A 2 -8.06 -14.01 -6.12
N GLY A 3 -8.37 -14.69 -5.02
CA GLY A 3 -9.15 -14.12 -3.94
C GLY A 3 -8.28 -13.20 -3.09
N GLY A 4 -8.72 -11.98 -2.84
CA GLY A 4 -8.05 -11.01 -1.95
C GLY A 4 -7.44 -9.80 -2.64
N VAL A 5 -7.92 -9.42 -3.83
CA VAL A 5 -7.65 -8.11 -4.42
C VAL A 5 -8.85 -7.22 -4.09
N ALA A 6 -8.68 -6.31 -3.15
CA ALA A 6 -9.68 -5.32 -2.76
C ALA A 6 -9.26 -3.89 -3.14
N GLY A 7 -8.45 -3.76 -4.19
CA GLY A 7 -8.03 -2.45 -4.68
C GLY A 7 -9.21 -1.65 -5.23
N ILE A 8 -9.31 -0.39 -4.84
CA ILE A 8 -10.43 0.50 -5.15
C ILE A 8 -10.12 1.32 -6.40
N GLY A 9 -8.85 1.47 -6.74
CA GLY A 9 -8.40 2.27 -7.86
C GLY A 9 -7.04 1.83 -8.41
N ASN A 10 -6.42 2.72 -9.16
CA ASN A 10 -5.09 2.52 -9.71
C ASN A 10 -4.15 3.65 -9.26
N PRO A 11 -3.31 3.44 -8.24
CA PRO A 11 -2.41 4.47 -7.74
C PRO A 11 -1.38 4.93 -8.80
N PHE A 12 -1.08 4.08 -9.80
CA PHE A 12 -0.12 4.39 -10.86
C PHE A 12 -0.64 5.39 -11.90
N MET A 13 -1.93 5.75 -11.89
CA MET A 13 -2.46 6.81 -12.74
C MET A 13 -1.93 8.20 -12.37
N LEU A 14 -1.42 8.38 -11.16
CA LEU A 14 -0.89 9.64 -10.65
C LEU A 14 0.56 9.91 -11.09
N GLY A 15 1.23 8.92 -11.64
CA GLY A 15 2.60 9.03 -12.12
C GLY A 15 3.26 7.66 -12.29
N ASN A 16 4.29 7.62 -13.11
CA ASN A 16 5.07 6.40 -13.33
C ASN A 16 6.03 6.15 -12.15
N ILE A 17 6.26 4.89 -11.85
CA ILE A 17 7.40 4.48 -11.04
C ILE A 17 8.64 4.54 -11.94
N ASN A 18 9.63 5.34 -11.54
CA ASN A 18 10.88 5.47 -12.29
C ASN A 18 11.71 4.18 -12.19
N SER A 19 12.59 3.97 -13.17
CA SER A 19 13.58 2.90 -13.11
C SER A 19 14.45 3.05 -11.86
N ALA A 20 14.78 1.93 -11.23
CA ALA A 20 15.55 1.83 -9.99
C ALA A 20 14.91 2.53 -8.76
N ALA A 21 13.61 2.86 -8.82
CA ALA A 21 12.91 3.49 -7.70
C ALA A 21 12.77 2.53 -6.50
N ARG A 22 12.82 3.11 -5.31
CA ARG A 22 12.44 2.47 -4.04
C ARG A 22 11.00 2.79 -3.72
N VAL A 23 10.18 1.76 -3.63
CA VAL A 23 8.73 1.90 -3.43
C VAL A 23 8.30 1.19 -2.16
N VAL A 24 7.47 1.85 -1.37
CA VAL A 24 6.76 1.24 -0.22
C VAL A 24 5.29 1.15 -0.56
N ASP A 25 4.72 -0.04 -0.44
CA ASP A 25 3.28 -0.27 -0.44
C ASP A 25 2.83 -0.48 1.02
N ALA A 26 2.16 0.52 1.56
CA ALA A 26 1.92 0.61 2.99
C ALA A 26 0.84 -0.34 3.52
N GLU A 27 -0.04 -0.85 2.65
CA GLU A 27 -1.05 -1.89 2.92
C GLU A 27 -1.22 -2.81 1.70
N CYS A 28 -0.16 -3.58 1.40
CA CYS A 28 0.01 -4.29 0.13
C CYS A 28 -0.99 -5.42 -0.14
N GLY A 29 -1.79 -5.83 0.83
CA GLY A 29 -2.70 -6.96 0.68
C GLY A 29 -2.01 -8.22 0.17
N ALA A 30 -2.52 -8.78 -0.93
CA ALA A 30 -1.91 -9.94 -1.61
C ALA A 30 -0.74 -9.58 -2.55
N GLY A 31 -0.25 -8.34 -2.54
CA GLY A 31 0.96 -7.89 -3.22
C GLY A 31 0.78 -7.48 -4.69
N LEU A 32 -0.45 -7.23 -5.17
CA LEU A 32 -0.68 -6.90 -6.57
C LEU A 32 0.04 -5.61 -6.98
N ASP A 33 -0.16 -4.53 -6.21
CA ASP A 33 0.44 -3.23 -6.52
C ASP A 33 1.97 -3.27 -6.36
N CYS A 34 2.49 -4.02 -5.38
CA CYS A 34 3.93 -4.30 -5.28
C CYS A 34 4.50 -4.99 -6.53
N ILE A 35 3.78 -5.99 -7.08
CA ILE A 35 4.21 -6.71 -8.28
C ILE A 35 4.23 -5.78 -9.50
N ILE A 36 3.23 -4.90 -9.63
CA ILE A 36 3.18 -3.90 -10.70
C ILE A 36 4.34 -2.91 -10.54
N ALA A 37 4.52 -2.34 -9.33
CA ALA A 37 5.61 -1.42 -9.03
C ALA A 37 6.99 -2.03 -9.30
N ALA A 38 7.18 -3.30 -8.94
CA ALA A 38 8.43 -4.03 -9.18
C ALA A 38 8.77 -4.16 -10.67
N LYS A 39 7.76 -4.44 -11.50
CA LYS A 39 7.93 -4.49 -12.95
C LYS A 39 8.20 -3.12 -13.57
N MET A 40 7.58 -2.06 -13.04
CA MET A 40 7.82 -0.68 -13.49
C MET A 40 9.21 -0.19 -13.10
N ALA A 41 9.65 -0.44 -11.87
CA ALA A 41 10.97 -0.05 -11.36
C ALA A 41 12.13 -0.83 -12.02
N GLY A 42 11.86 -2.02 -12.56
CA GLY A 42 12.87 -2.88 -13.15
C GLY A 42 13.78 -3.56 -12.11
N ALA A 43 14.76 -4.33 -12.57
CA ALA A 43 15.58 -5.18 -11.71
C ALA A 43 16.38 -4.42 -10.63
N ASP A 44 16.74 -3.17 -10.91
CA ASP A 44 17.49 -2.31 -9.98
C ASP A 44 16.61 -1.56 -8.98
N GLY A 45 15.28 -1.65 -9.12
CA GLY A 45 14.32 -1.12 -8.16
C GLY A 45 14.17 -2.01 -6.92
N GLU A 46 13.68 -1.44 -5.83
CA GLU A 46 13.46 -2.16 -4.58
C GLU A 46 12.07 -1.85 -4.01
N ILE A 47 11.25 -2.88 -3.84
CA ILE A 47 9.88 -2.75 -3.41
C ILE A 47 9.70 -3.39 -2.02
N ILE A 48 9.08 -2.67 -1.11
CA ILE A 48 8.69 -3.18 0.21
C ILE A 48 7.18 -3.13 0.33
N GLY A 49 6.54 -4.28 0.46
CA GLY A 49 5.12 -4.41 0.79
C GLY A 49 4.93 -4.71 2.27
N ILE A 50 4.02 -4.01 2.91
CA ILE A 50 3.71 -4.17 4.33
C ILE A 50 2.24 -4.54 4.47
N TYR A 51 1.94 -5.46 5.38
CA TYR A 51 0.57 -5.80 5.74
C TYR A 51 0.46 -6.28 7.18
N MET A 52 -0.70 -6.02 7.82
CA MET A 52 -0.92 -6.31 9.23
C MET A 52 -0.94 -7.80 9.58
N THR A 53 -1.33 -8.69 8.65
CA THR A 53 -1.47 -10.12 8.93
C THR A 53 -0.43 -10.95 8.18
N GLN A 54 0.18 -11.91 8.89
CA GLN A 54 1.17 -12.82 8.30
C GLN A 54 0.61 -13.63 7.13
N GLY A 55 -0.65 -14.06 7.20
CA GLY A 55 -1.28 -14.83 6.12
C GLY A 55 -1.35 -14.08 4.78
N MET A 56 -1.57 -12.76 4.79
CA MET A 56 -1.54 -11.94 3.59
C MET A 56 -0.11 -11.69 3.10
N VAL A 57 0.83 -11.50 4.02
CA VAL A 57 2.27 -11.41 3.70
C VAL A 57 2.75 -12.68 2.98
N ASP A 58 2.38 -13.85 3.48
CA ASP A 58 2.74 -15.14 2.86
C ASP A 58 2.11 -15.29 1.47
N LYS A 59 0.86 -14.83 1.31
CA LYS A 59 0.18 -14.81 0.03
C LYS A 59 0.85 -13.86 -0.96
N ALA A 60 1.27 -12.67 -0.52
CA ALA A 60 1.99 -11.71 -1.35
C ALA A 60 3.34 -12.28 -1.82
N LYS A 61 4.10 -12.93 -0.92
CA LYS A 61 5.34 -13.65 -1.25
C LYS A 61 5.11 -14.75 -2.30
N PHE A 62 4.05 -15.53 -2.13
CA PHE A 62 3.68 -16.58 -3.08
C PHE A 62 3.36 -16.00 -4.47
N ASN A 63 2.57 -14.93 -4.53
CA ASN A 63 2.18 -14.27 -5.77
C ASN A 63 3.39 -13.63 -6.50
N ALA A 64 4.28 -12.95 -5.76
CA ALA A 64 5.52 -12.39 -6.31
C ALA A 64 6.39 -13.47 -6.94
N LYS A 65 6.61 -14.59 -6.23
CA LYS A 65 7.35 -15.74 -6.75
C LYS A 65 6.69 -16.33 -8.00
N ALA A 66 5.36 -16.50 -7.99
CA ALA A 66 4.62 -17.06 -9.12
C ALA A 66 4.67 -16.18 -10.38
N THR A 67 4.90 -14.86 -10.20
CA THR A 67 5.03 -13.89 -11.30
C THR A 67 6.46 -13.56 -11.68
N GLY A 68 7.46 -14.23 -11.08
CA GLY A 68 8.89 -14.02 -11.34
C GLY A 68 9.43 -12.67 -10.86
N VAL A 69 8.78 -12.06 -9.85
CA VAL A 69 9.25 -10.82 -9.22
C VAL A 69 10.24 -11.16 -8.11
N GLU A 70 11.48 -10.68 -8.23
CA GLU A 70 12.57 -10.95 -7.28
C GLU A 70 12.98 -9.71 -6.47
N ASN A 71 12.62 -8.51 -6.93
CA ASN A 71 12.98 -7.23 -6.33
C ASN A 71 11.90 -6.67 -5.38
N ALA A 72 10.96 -7.50 -4.91
CA ALA A 72 9.96 -7.16 -3.92
C ALA A 72 10.11 -8.01 -2.65
N SER A 73 10.08 -7.37 -1.50
CA SER A 73 10.06 -7.99 -0.19
C SER A 73 8.76 -7.66 0.55
N PHE A 74 8.29 -8.58 1.40
CA PHE A 74 7.01 -8.43 2.10
C PHE A 74 7.21 -8.69 3.60
N HIS A 75 6.70 -7.78 4.42
CA HIS A 75 6.88 -7.78 5.86
C HIS A 75 5.56 -7.59 6.58
N GLN A 76 5.42 -8.26 7.72
CA GLN A 76 4.33 -7.97 8.63
C GLN A 76 4.63 -6.66 9.37
N GLY A 77 3.66 -5.76 9.43
CA GLY A 77 3.75 -4.48 10.10
C GLY A 77 2.41 -3.78 10.16
N LEU A 78 2.36 -2.71 10.93
CA LEU A 78 1.19 -1.84 11.03
C LEU A 78 1.36 -0.63 10.13
N PHE A 79 0.24 -0.11 9.67
CA PHE A 79 0.21 1.09 8.82
C PHE A 79 0.68 2.34 9.61
N GLU A 80 0.40 2.36 10.90
CA GLU A 80 0.79 3.41 11.84
C GLU A 80 2.28 3.40 12.19
N GLU A 81 2.96 2.26 11.99
CA GLU A 81 4.38 2.06 12.30
C GLU A 81 5.02 1.16 11.23
N LEU A 82 5.38 1.78 10.10
CA LEU A 82 5.97 1.06 8.98
C LEU A 82 7.41 0.61 9.31
N PRO A 83 7.77 -0.68 9.17
CA PRO A 83 9.11 -1.20 9.44
C PRO A 83 10.10 -0.79 8.34
N VAL A 84 10.13 0.49 8.02
CA VAL A 84 10.98 1.10 6.98
C VAL A 84 11.70 2.31 7.56
N LYS A 85 12.94 2.51 7.15
CA LYS A 85 13.77 3.64 7.60
C LYS A 85 13.22 4.98 7.11
N ASP A 86 13.48 6.04 7.89
CA ASP A 86 13.17 7.41 7.49
C ASP A 86 13.83 7.76 6.15
N GLY A 87 13.09 8.42 5.29
CA GLY A 87 13.58 8.91 4.01
C GLY A 87 14.11 7.82 3.07
N TRP A 88 13.60 6.59 3.17
CA TRP A 88 14.05 5.48 2.32
C TRP A 88 13.38 5.45 0.95
N ALA A 89 12.08 5.76 0.88
CA ALA A 89 11.25 5.59 -0.31
C ALA A 89 11.29 6.78 -1.27
N ASP A 90 11.39 6.51 -2.55
CA ASP A 90 11.12 7.50 -3.61
C ASP A 90 9.62 7.68 -3.81
N VAL A 91 8.86 6.58 -3.64
CA VAL A 91 7.39 6.57 -3.77
C VAL A 91 6.79 5.72 -2.66
N VAL A 92 5.71 6.22 -2.06
CA VAL A 92 4.82 5.43 -1.21
C VAL A 92 3.49 5.28 -1.93
N ILE A 93 2.98 4.07 -2.03
CA ILE A 93 1.66 3.77 -2.60
C ILE A 93 0.72 3.23 -1.53
N SER A 94 -0.57 3.51 -1.71
CA SER A 94 -1.66 2.93 -0.91
C SER A 94 -2.93 2.84 -1.74
N ASN A 95 -3.63 1.71 -1.65
CA ASN A 95 -4.82 1.45 -2.45
C ASN A 95 -5.96 0.86 -1.59
N GLY A 96 -6.92 1.72 -1.21
CA GLY A 96 -8.13 1.34 -0.49
C GLY A 96 -7.93 1.00 0.99
N ALA A 97 -6.94 1.60 1.65
CA ALA A 97 -6.62 1.29 3.03
C ALA A 97 -6.79 2.47 4.00
N ILE A 98 -6.51 3.68 3.56
CA ILE A 98 -6.50 4.88 4.44
C ILE A 98 -7.90 5.18 4.98
N ASN A 99 -8.96 4.94 4.18
CA ASN A 99 -10.34 5.14 4.63
C ASN A 99 -10.69 4.31 5.86
N LEU A 100 -10.04 3.16 6.06
CA LEU A 100 -10.26 2.24 7.19
C LEU A 100 -9.47 2.62 8.44
N ALA A 101 -8.45 3.47 8.31
CA ALA A 101 -7.61 3.88 9.43
C ALA A 101 -8.37 4.75 10.43
N PRO A 102 -8.24 4.49 11.75
CA PRO A 102 -8.90 5.27 12.79
C PRO A 102 -8.30 6.68 12.89
N ASP A 103 -6.99 6.84 12.77
CA ASP A 103 -6.27 8.11 12.75
C ASP A 103 -5.52 8.28 11.43
N LYS A 104 -6.08 9.08 10.52
CA LYS A 104 -5.50 9.34 9.21
C LYS A 104 -4.27 10.24 9.28
N ASP A 105 -4.22 11.14 10.26
CA ASP A 105 -3.08 12.05 10.43
C ASP A 105 -1.83 11.26 10.87
N GLU A 106 -2.00 10.22 11.67
CA GLU A 106 -0.91 9.31 12.03
C GLU A 106 -0.38 8.56 10.80
N ILE A 107 -1.28 8.01 9.99
CA ILE A 107 -0.92 7.33 8.74
C ILE A 107 -0.16 8.26 7.79
N PHE A 108 -0.65 9.48 7.56
CA PHE A 108 0.04 10.42 6.68
C PHE A 108 1.40 10.88 7.23
N ARG A 109 1.54 11.02 8.55
CA ARG A 109 2.85 11.32 9.17
C ARG A 109 3.83 10.18 8.95
N GLU A 110 3.38 8.94 9.08
CA GLU A 110 4.20 7.74 8.91
C GLU A 110 4.62 7.55 7.45
N MET A 111 3.69 7.70 6.50
CA MET A 111 4.01 7.69 5.07
C MET A 111 5.03 8.77 4.71
N ASN A 112 4.87 9.99 5.27
CA ASN A 112 5.82 11.08 5.04
C ASN A 112 7.19 10.81 5.67
N ARG A 113 7.26 10.13 6.83
CA ARG A 113 8.51 9.76 7.49
C ARG A 113 9.37 8.87 6.61
N VAL A 114 8.76 7.87 5.96
CA VAL A 114 9.49 6.92 5.10
C VAL A 114 9.84 7.49 3.74
N LEU A 115 9.17 8.56 3.28
CA LEU A 115 9.47 9.24 2.02
C LEU A 115 10.75 10.07 2.11
N LYS A 116 11.54 10.04 1.05
CA LYS A 116 12.63 10.99 0.83
C LYS A 116 12.09 12.41 0.67
N PRO A 117 12.88 13.45 0.98
CA PRO A 117 12.56 14.81 0.53
C PRO A 117 12.32 14.85 -1.00
N GLY A 118 11.14 15.31 -1.39
CA GLY A 118 10.72 15.31 -2.80
C GLY A 118 10.17 13.98 -3.32
N GLY A 119 10.04 12.98 -2.47
CA GLY A 119 9.36 11.71 -2.80
C GLY A 119 7.86 11.90 -3.07
N LEU A 120 7.25 10.93 -3.71
CA LEU A 120 5.85 10.99 -4.15
C LEU A 120 4.96 10.06 -3.31
N LEU A 121 3.77 10.55 -2.99
CA LEU A 121 2.70 9.76 -2.39
C LEU A 121 1.62 9.54 -3.45
N GLN A 122 1.35 8.28 -3.79
CA GLN A 122 0.37 7.88 -4.79
C GLN A 122 -0.74 7.07 -4.12
N ILE A 123 -1.90 7.67 -3.96
CA ILE A 123 -3.03 7.10 -3.22
C ILE A 123 -4.22 6.92 -4.15
N ALA A 124 -4.85 5.75 -4.07
CA ALA A 124 -6.20 5.51 -4.56
C ALA A 124 -7.07 5.09 -3.38
N ASP A 125 -8.12 5.86 -3.07
CA ASP A 125 -8.98 5.57 -1.92
C ASP A 125 -10.41 6.09 -2.10
N ILE A 126 -11.33 5.61 -1.25
CA ILE A 126 -12.71 6.08 -1.21
C ILE A 126 -12.78 7.41 -0.46
N LEU A 127 -13.36 8.42 -1.12
CA LEU A 127 -13.67 9.69 -0.48
C LEU A 127 -15.16 9.77 -0.17
N VAL A 128 -15.47 10.26 1.03
CA VAL A 128 -16.84 10.52 1.45
C VAL A 128 -17.19 11.96 1.11
N ASP A 129 -18.08 12.15 0.13
CA ASP A 129 -18.50 13.47 -0.36
C ASP A 129 -19.53 14.16 0.57
N LYS A 130 -20.23 13.42 1.41
CA LYS A 130 -21.29 13.96 2.29
C LYS A 130 -21.13 13.49 3.73
N PRO A 131 -21.56 14.29 4.72
CA PRO A 131 -21.56 13.86 6.11
C PRO A 131 -22.32 12.53 6.28
N ILE A 132 -21.64 11.54 6.84
CA ILE A 132 -22.24 10.24 7.17
C ILE A 132 -22.97 10.37 8.50
N LEU A 133 -24.21 9.86 8.57
CA LEU A 133 -24.96 9.79 9.82
C LEU A 133 -24.20 8.97 10.87
N GLU A 134 -24.21 9.42 12.12
CA GLU A 134 -23.52 8.72 13.22
C GLU A 134 -24.01 7.27 13.40
N SER A 135 -25.28 6.98 13.09
CA SER A 135 -25.83 5.63 13.08
C SER A 135 -25.18 4.73 12.02
N ALA A 136 -24.86 5.30 10.85
CA ALA A 136 -24.20 4.55 9.77
C ALA A 136 -22.71 4.30 10.08
N LYS A 137 -22.03 5.23 10.76
CA LYS A 137 -20.62 5.05 11.20
C LYS A 137 -20.45 3.88 12.17
N ARG A 138 -21.50 3.51 12.91
CA ARG A 138 -21.49 2.41 13.89
C ARG A 138 -21.90 1.07 13.29
N ASN A 139 -22.34 1.05 12.04
CA ASN A 139 -22.75 -0.19 11.38
C ASN A 139 -21.55 -0.83 10.70
N ILE A 140 -21.00 -1.88 11.30
CA ILE A 140 -19.82 -2.62 10.82
C ILE A 140 -20.04 -3.19 9.41
N ASP A 141 -21.28 -3.58 9.07
CA ASP A 141 -21.60 -4.18 7.76
C ASP A 141 -21.40 -3.20 6.60
N LEU A 142 -21.45 -1.89 6.87
CA LEU A 142 -21.16 -0.86 5.87
C LEU A 142 -19.67 -0.64 5.63
N TRP A 143 -18.81 -1.18 6.50
CA TRP A 143 -17.35 -1.05 6.42
C TRP A 143 -16.68 -2.30 5.84
N THR A 144 -17.38 -3.44 5.92
CA THR A 144 -16.82 -4.77 5.57
C THR A 144 -17.50 -5.40 4.36
N GLY A 145 -18.43 -4.70 3.70
CA GLY A 145 -19.36 -5.12 2.64
C GLY A 145 -18.81 -5.70 1.37
#